data_70ecfbbd504a68b2e560c2bc8c79fdb5
#
_entry.id   70ecfbbd504a68b2e560c2bc8c79fdb5
#
_cell.length_a   1.000
_cell.length_b   1.000
_cell.length_c   1.000
_cell.angle_alpha   90.00
_cell.angle_beta   90.00
_cell.angle_gamma   90.00
#
_symmetry.space_group_name_H-M   'P 1'
#
loop_
_entity.id
_entity.type
_entity.pdbx_description
1 polymer ?
#
loop_
_entity_poly.entity_id
_entity_poly.type
_entity_poly.pdbx_seq_one_letter_code
_entity_poly.pdbx_strand_id
1 'polypeptide(L)'
;NGSGKTSILEAIYLALRGKSFKGVDREIMKRDAEFYRAEVTLADARDVIIRFDGKKKTFEVDNRKSLRLPKKDKYPVVLFEPDDLYLVGSSPARRRDYFDEFFKQIDANYGVALSRYTKALKQRNDLLKEEMVSRDALFSWNVLLAHYGTEVLRRRIEGLAKINALLTENYRGIAKNE
;
A
#
# COMPACT_ATOMS: atom_id res chain seq x y z
N ASN A 1 8.34 20.09 17.91
CA ASN A 1 7.16 19.75 17.12
C ASN A 1 6.77 20.96 16.27
N GLY A 2 6.32 20.77 15.01
CA GLY A 2 5.93 21.90 14.14
C GLY A 2 6.99 22.37 13.13
N SER A 3 8.19 21.81 13.14
CA SER A 3 9.29 22.22 12.24
C SER A 3 9.19 21.69 10.79
N GLY A 4 8.04 21.14 10.39
CA GLY A 4 7.83 20.65 9.01
C GLY A 4 8.46 19.30 8.65
N LYS A 5 9.15 18.61 9.59
CA LYS A 5 9.79 17.30 9.31
C LYS A 5 8.83 16.28 8.70
N THR A 6 7.65 16.13 9.28
CA THR A 6 6.64 15.21 8.77
C THR A 6 6.09 15.65 7.41
N SER A 7 6.04 16.96 7.14
CA SER A 7 5.60 17.49 5.83
C SER A 7 6.60 17.15 4.73
N ILE A 8 7.89 17.12 5.04
CA ILE A 8 8.94 16.69 4.10
C ILE A 8 8.78 15.19 3.80
N LEU A 9 8.61 14.35 4.82
CA LEU A 9 8.36 12.91 4.63
C LEU A 9 7.08 12.67 3.82
N GLU A 10 6.04 13.47 4.07
CA GLU A 10 4.79 13.42 3.32
C GLU A 10 5.00 13.75 1.83
N ALA A 11 5.77 14.80 1.52
CA ALA A 11 6.09 15.17 0.15
C ALA A 11 6.87 14.06 -0.58
N ILE A 12 7.85 13.46 0.08
CA ILE A 12 8.61 12.31 -0.44
C ILE A 12 7.67 11.13 -0.70
N TYR A 13 6.83 10.77 0.27
CA TYR A 13 5.90 9.67 0.14
C TYR A 13 4.89 9.88 -1.00
N LEU A 14 4.37 11.11 -1.13
CA LEU A 14 3.50 11.50 -2.24
C LEU A 14 4.20 11.33 -3.59
N ALA A 15 5.47 11.75 -3.71
CA ALA A 15 6.24 11.60 -4.93
C ALA A 15 6.46 10.13 -5.30
N LEU A 16 6.72 9.28 -4.33
CA LEU A 16 7.00 7.85 -4.53
C LEU A 16 5.74 7.00 -4.72
N ARG A 17 4.62 7.35 -4.07
CA ARG A 17 3.40 6.52 -4.00
C ARG A 17 2.18 7.12 -4.66
N GLY A 18 2.16 8.43 -4.89
CA GLY A 18 1.03 9.16 -5.48
C GLY A 18 -0.16 9.35 -4.52
N LYS A 19 0.01 8.99 -3.25
CA LYS A 19 -1.01 9.16 -2.20
C LYS A 19 -0.35 9.61 -0.90
N SER A 20 -1.10 10.29 -0.04
CA SER A 20 -0.70 10.59 1.31
C SER A 20 -0.66 9.34 2.20
N PHE A 21 0.18 9.32 3.23
CA PHE A 21 0.08 8.35 4.32
C PHE A 21 -0.73 8.89 5.50
N LYS A 22 -0.89 10.21 5.63
CA LYS A 22 -1.64 10.82 6.72
C LYS A 22 -3.14 10.89 6.50
N GLY A 23 -3.59 10.98 5.25
CA GLY A 23 -5.01 11.14 4.96
C GLY A 23 -5.29 11.72 3.58
N VAL A 24 -6.26 12.63 3.51
CA VAL A 24 -6.66 13.26 2.27
C VAL A 24 -5.78 14.47 1.93
N ASP A 25 -5.62 14.76 0.64
CA ASP A 25 -4.74 15.84 0.15
C ASP A 25 -5.01 17.21 0.78
N ARG A 26 -6.25 17.48 1.16
CA ARG A 26 -6.64 18.75 1.79
C ARG A 26 -6.08 18.92 3.20
N GLU A 27 -5.85 17.83 3.91
CA GLU A 27 -5.27 17.84 5.27
C GLU A 27 -3.75 18.08 5.27
N ILE A 28 -3.10 17.79 4.14
CA ILE A 28 -1.66 18.03 3.95
C ILE A 28 -1.41 19.51 3.66
N MET A 29 -2.38 20.17 3.05
CA MET A 29 -2.26 21.57 2.67
C MET A 29 -2.17 22.44 3.93
N LYS A 30 -1.26 23.42 3.91
CA LYS A 30 -1.18 24.41 5.02
C LYS A 30 -2.53 25.08 5.19
N ARG A 31 -2.93 25.32 6.42
CA ARG A 31 -4.15 26.06 6.74
C ARG A 31 -4.11 27.42 6.02
N ASP A 32 -5.20 27.82 5.41
CA ASP A 32 -5.36 29.06 4.62
C ASP A 32 -4.55 29.13 3.32
N ALA A 33 -3.93 28.02 2.88
CA ALA A 33 -3.33 27.96 1.55
C ALA A 33 -4.38 27.49 0.51
N GLU A 34 -4.26 28.02 -0.70
CA GLU A 34 -5.13 27.65 -1.81
C GLU A 34 -4.61 26.44 -2.58
N PHE A 35 -3.30 26.18 -2.50
CA PHE A 35 -2.65 25.08 -3.18
C PHE A 35 -1.40 24.59 -2.42
N TYR A 36 -0.93 23.40 -2.77
CA TYR A 36 0.44 23.00 -2.48
C TYR A 36 1.16 22.53 -3.74
N ARG A 37 2.48 22.69 -3.75
CA ARG A 37 3.39 22.13 -4.73
C ARG A 37 4.55 21.46 -4.00
N ALA A 38 4.83 20.22 -4.38
CA ALA A 38 6.02 19.50 -3.95
C ALA A 38 6.83 19.11 -5.21
N GLU A 39 8.13 19.21 -5.11
CA GLU A 39 9.06 18.82 -6.17
C GLU A 39 10.15 17.96 -5.54
N VAL A 40 10.36 16.78 -6.10
CA VAL A 40 11.27 15.78 -5.58
C VAL A 40 12.09 15.22 -6.73
N THR A 41 13.41 15.39 -6.65
CA THR A 41 14.34 14.73 -7.56
C THR A 41 14.75 13.39 -6.96
N LEU A 42 14.53 12.31 -7.69
CA LEU A 42 14.86 10.96 -7.27
C LEU A 42 16.32 10.62 -7.56
N ALA A 43 16.84 9.57 -6.92
CA ALA A 43 18.23 9.15 -7.09
C ALA A 43 18.60 8.74 -8.52
N ASP A 44 17.63 8.36 -9.35
CA ASP A 44 17.76 8.06 -10.77
C ASP A 44 17.60 9.31 -11.67
N ALA A 45 17.70 10.50 -11.08
CA ALA A 45 17.58 11.81 -11.73
C ALA A 45 16.19 12.12 -12.32
N ARG A 46 15.14 11.37 -11.97
CA ARG A 46 13.77 11.69 -12.35
C ARG A 46 13.19 12.77 -11.44
N ASP A 47 12.54 13.75 -12.06
CA ASP A 47 11.84 14.80 -11.35
C ASP A 47 10.35 14.47 -11.25
N VAL A 48 9.83 14.51 -10.03
CA VAL A 48 8.42 14.33 -9.75
C VAL A 48 7.87 15.62 -9.13
N ILE A 49 6.97 16.27 -9.85
CA ILE A 49 6.26 17.46 -9.38
C ILE A 49 4.82 17.09 -9.07
N ILE A 50 4.38 17.44 -7.87
CA ILE A 50 3.01 17.22 -7.42
C ILE A 50 2.38 18.58 -7.16
N ARG A 51 1.18 18.78 -7.69
CA ARG A 51 0.39 19.99 -7.44
C ARG A 51 -1.03 19.60 -7.03
N PHE A 52 -1.55 20.29 -6.05
CA PHE A 52 -2.93 20.19 -5.62
C PHE A 52 -3.49 21.60 -5.43
N ASP A 53 -4.62 21.90 -6.07
CA ASP A 53 -5.26 23.21 -6.10
C ASP A 53 -6.52 23.30 -5.21
N GLY A 54 -6.59 22.44 -4.20
CA GLY A 54 -7.75 22.32 -3.31
C GLY A 54 -8.88 21.41 -3.85
N LYS A 55 -8.86 21.09 -5.14
CA LYS A 55 -9.85 20.22 -5.81
C LYS A 55 -9.20 19.06 -6.55
N LYS A 56 -8.12 19.30 -7.27
CA LYS A 56 -7.51 18.37 -8.22
C LYS A 56 -6.02 18.22 -7.93
N LYS A 57 -5.59 16.97 -7.83
CA LYS A 57 -4.16 16.62 -7.77
C LYS A 57 -3.64 16.26 -9.15
N THR A 58 -2.46 16.79 -9.48
CA THR A 58 -1.75 16.49 -10.71
C THR A 58 -0.32 16.10 -10.42
N PHE A 59 0.21 15.21 -11.24
CA PHE A 59 1.59 14.75 -11.22
C PHE A 59 2.26 15.13 -12.53
N GLU A 60 3.52 15.49 -12.45
CA GLU A 60 4.37 15.69 -13.61
C GLU A 60 5.65 14.89 -13.35
N VAL A 61 5.95 13.93 -14.22
CA VAL A 61 7.13 13.07 -14.14
C VAL A 61 7.88 13.24 -15.46
N ASP A 62 9.12 13.73 -15.43
CA ASP A 62 9.92 14.01 -16.63
C ASP A 62 9.12 14.80 -17.68
N ASN A 63 8.49 15.89 -17.28
CA ASN A 63 7.65 16.77 -18.11
C ASN A 63 6.34 16.13 -18.65
N ARG A 64 5.96 14.94 -18.17
CA ARG A 64 4.70 14.27 -18.54
C ARG A 64 3.66 14.46 -17.46
N LYS A 65 2.59 15.18 -17.78
CA LYS A 65 1.49 15.45 -16.84
C LYS A 65 0.47 14.32 -16.80
N SER A 66 -0.03 14.03 -15.60
CA SER A 66 -1.08 13.03 -15.36
C SER A 66 -1.90 13.35 -14.11
N LEU A 67 -3.10 12.79 -14.01
CA LEU A 67 -3.97 12.92 -12.83
C LEU A 67 -3.64 11.92 -11.72
N ARG A 68 -2.85 10.91 -12.04
CA ARG A 68 -2.43 9.87 -11.10
C ARG A 68 -0.99 9.50 -11.41
N LEU A 69 -0.20 9.28 -10.37
CA LEU A 69 1.15 8.75 -10.57
C LEU A 69 1.07 7.39 -11.27
N PRO A 70 1.66 7.24 -12.48
CA PRO A 70 1.63 5.98 -13.22
C PRO A 70 2.23 4.83 -12.40
N LYS A 71 1.73 3.61 -12.57
CA LYS A 71 2.23 2.44 -11.82
C LYS A 71 3.74 2.22 -12.00
N LYS A 72 4.24 2.41 -13.21
CA LYS A 72 5.67 2.27 -13.56
C LYS A 72 6.58 3.27 -12.85
N ASP A 73 6.03 4.41 -12.43
CA ASP A 73 6.75 5.50 -11.78
C ASP A 73 6.61 5.46 -10.25
N LYS A 74 5.92 4.43 -9.71
CA LYS A 74 5.80 4.21 -8.27
C LYS A 74 6.97 3.39 -7.75
N TYR A 75 7.55 3.84 -6.64
CA TYR A 75 8.55 3.09 -5.89
C TYR A 75 7.94 2.36 -4.71
N PRO A 76 8.43 1.16 -4.37
CA PRO A 76 8.08 0.54 -3.10
C PRO A 76 8.61 1.37 -1.95
N VAL A 77 7.77 1.59 -0.94
CA VAL A 77 8.10 2.36 0.26
C VAL A 77 7.64 1.59 1.48
N VAL A 78 8.52 1.41 2.44
CA VAL A 78 8.15 0.95 3.78
C VAL A 78 8.00 2.20 4.65
N LEU A 79 6.79 2.42 5.13
CA LEU A 79 6.51 3.43 6.14
C LEU A 79 6.56 2.75 7.51
N PHE A 80 7.32 3.33 8.43
CA PHE A 80 7.38 2.88 9.81
C PHE A 80 6.86 3.99 10.72
N GLU A 81 5.77 3.71 11.42
CA GLU A 81 5.12 4.62 12.36
C GLU A 81 5.22 4.08 13.79
N PRO A 82 5.09 4.92 14.83
CA PRO A 82 5.16 4.45 16.22
C PRO A 82 4.21 3.29 16.53
N ASP A 83 3.04 3.26 15.90
CA ASP A 83 2.06 2.18 16.06
C ASP A 83 2.52 0.84 15.48
N ASP A 84 3.51 0.84 14.58
CA ASP A 84 4.06 -0.38 14.00
C ASP A 84 4.97 -1.15 14.96
N LEU A 85 5.43 -0.50 16.04
CA LEU A 85 6.11 -1.18 17.15
C LEU A 85 5.23 -2.28 17.76
N TYR A 86 3.92 -2.10 17.72
CA TYR A 86 2.95 -3.08 18.23
C TYR A 86 2.52 -4.12 17.18
N LEU A 87 3.09 -4.09 15.96
CA LEU A 87 2.69 -4.98 14.87
C LEU A 87 2.78 -6.46 15.26
N VAL A 88 3.84 -6.87 15.93
CA VAL A 88 4.06 -8.27 16.34
C VAL A 88 2.99 -8.73 17.33
N GLY A 89 2.65 -7.90 18.32
CA GLY A 89 1.60 -8.16 19.30
C GLY A 89 0.17 -7.89 18.81
N SER A 90 -0.01 -7.36 17.60
CA SER A 90 -1.31 -6.99 17.07
C SER A 90 -2.13 -8.19 16.59
N SER A 91 -3.37 -7.93 16.17
CA SER A 91 -4.27 -8.97 15.63
C SER A 91 -3.68 -9.60 14.35
N PRO A 92 -4.00 -10.87 14.06
CA PRO A 92 -3.61 -11.51 12.82
C PRO A 92 -4.07 -10.75 11.56
N ALA A 93 -5.20 -10.03 11.64
CA ALA A 93 -5.70 -9.20 10.55
C ALA A 93 -4.74 -8.05 10.26
N ARG A 94 -4.34 -7.27 11.28
CA ARG A 94 -3.40 -6.14 11.13
C ARG A 94 -2.05 -6.60 10.56
N ARG A 95 -1.52 -7.74 11.04
CA ARG A 95 -0.29 -8.30 10.47
C ARG A 95 -0.44 -8.66 9.00
N ARG A 96 -1.56 -9.29 8.61
CA ARG A 96 -1.82 -9.58 7.19
C ARG A 96 -1.92 -8.32 6.35
N ASP A 97 -2.65 -7.32 6.82
CA ASP A 97 -2.84 -6.05 6.10
C ASP A 97 -1.50 -5.34 5.86
N TYR A 98 -0.60 -5.34 6.84
CA TYR A 98 0.74 -4.77 6.70
C TYR A 98 1.54 -5.44 5.58
N PHE A 99 1.61 -6.79 5.61
CA PHE A 99 2.33 -7.52 4.57
C PHE A 99 1.62 -7.44 3.21
N ASP A 100 0.30 -7.41 3.18
CA ASP A 100 -0.46 -7.25 1.95
C ASP A 100 -0.19 -5.88 1.28
N GLU A 101 -0.10 -4.81 2.07
CA GLU A 101 0.28 -3.49 1.56
C GLU A 101 1.71 -3.49 1.01
N PHE A 102 2.64 -4.18 1.67
CA PHE A 102 4.00 -4.32 1.19
C PHE A 102 4.06 -5.14 -0.11
N PHE A 103 3.46 -6.33 -0.13
CA PHE A 103 3.51 -7.20 -1.31
C PHE A 103 2.82 -6.61 -2.53
N LYS A 104 1.72 -5.87 -2.37
CA LYS A 104 1.09 -5.12 -3.47
C LYS A 104 2.01 -4.10 -4.14
N GLN A 105 3.02 -3.64 -3.43
CA GLN A 105 3.96 -2.65 -3.98
C GLN A 105 5.01 -3.28 -4.88
N ILE A 106 5.44 -4.49 -4.55
CA ILE A 106 6.54 -5.19 -5.22
C ILE A 106 6.07 -6.25 -6.23
N ASP A 107 4.82 -6.70 -6.11
CA ASP A 107 4.21 -7.69 -7.00
C ASP A 107 2.81 -7.26 -7.45
N ALA A 108 2.72 -6.80 -8.70
CA ALA A 108 1.45 -6.37 -9.28
C ALA A 108 0.42 -7.50 -9.37
N ASN A 109 0.87 -8.75 -9.62
CA ASN A 109 -0.01 -9.92 -9.71
C ASN A 109 -0.57 -10.29 -8.34
N TYR A 110 0.23 -10.11 -7.27
CA TYR A 110 -0.28 -10.24 -5.90
C TYR A 110 -1.45 -9.29 -5.64
N GLY A 111 -1.29 -8.02 -6.01
CA GLY A 111 -2.34 -7.01 -5.85
C GLY A 111 -3.62 -7.35 -6.61
N VAL A 112 -3.51 -7.91 -7.82
CA VAL A 112 -4.65 -8.37 -8.62
C VAL A 112 -5.33 -9.57 -7.95
N ALA A 113 -4.57 -10.59 -7.54
CA ALA A 113 -5.10 -11.78 -6.88
C ALA A 113 -5.82 -11.43 -5.57
N LEU A 114 -5.21 -10.59 -4.73
CA LEU A 114 -5.80 -10.13 -3.47
C LEU A 114 -7.10 -9.35 -3.70
N SER A 115 -7.14 -8.45 -4.69
CA SER A 115 -8.35 -7.70 -5.02
C SER A 115 -9.49 -8.61 -5.46
N ARG A 116 -9.20 -9.62 -6.29
CA ARG A 116 -10.19 -10.61 -6.74
C ARG A 116 -10.66 -11.51 -5.61
N TYR A 117 -9.74 -11.96 -4.75
CA TYR A 117 -10.07 -12.72 -3.54
C TYR A 117 -11.02 -11.93 -2.62
N THR A 118 -10.67 -10.69 -2.30
CA THR A 118 -11.48 -9.83 -1.43
C THR A 118 -12.86 -9.57 -2.00
N LYS A 119 -12.95 -9.35 -3.33
CA LYS A 119 -14.23 -9.19 -4.02
C LYS A 119 -15.07 -10.46 -3.95
N ALA A 120 -14.49 -11.62 -4.23
CA ALA A 120 -15.19 -12.90 -4.17
C ALA A 120 -15.67 -13.20 -2.73
N LEU A 121 -14.83 -12.93 -1.72
CA LEU A 121 -15.18 -13.10 -0.32
C LEU A 121 -16.36 -12.20 0.08
N LYS A 122 -16.35 -10.94 -0.34
CA LYS A 122 -17.46 -10.02 -0.08
C LYS A 122 -18.75 -10.52 -0.72
N GLN A 123 -18.74 -10.86 -2.00
CA GLN A 123 -19.93 -11.34 -2.72
C GLN A 123 -20.49 -12.62 -2.11
N ARG A 124 -19.61 -13.57 -1.75
CA ARG A 124 -20.03 -14.79 -1.05
C ARG A 124 -20.69 -14.50 0.30
N ASN A 125 -20.08 -13.59 1.09
CA ASN A 125 -20.61 -13.24 2.39
C ASN A 125 -21.93 -12.44 2.29
N ASP A 126 -22.11 -11.63 1.26
CA ASP A 126 -23.36 -10.91 1.01
C ASP A 126 -24.46 -11.91 0.59
N LEU A 127 -24.15 -12.85 -0.31
CA LEU A 127 -25.08 -13.92 -0.71
C LEU A 127 -25.56 -14.77 0.47
N LEU A 128 -24.68 -15.06 1.43
CA LEU A 128 -25.01 -15.85 2.62
C LEU A 128 -25.95 -15.14 3.61
N LYS A 129 -26.20 -13.85 3.43
CA LYS A 129 -27.16 -13.08 4.24
C LYS A 129 -28.56 -13.07 3.64
N GLU A 130 -28.72 -13.55 2.41
CA GLU A 130 -30.02 -13.62 1.73
C GLU A 130 -30.88 -14.73 2.37
N GLU A 131 -32.18 -14.53 2.41
CA GLU A 131 -33.13 -15.53 2.95
C GLU A 131 -33.13 -16.82 2.13
N MET A 132 -32.91 -16.71 0.82
CA MET A 132 -32.82 -17.85 -0.11
C MET A 132 -31.48 -17.85 -0.82
N VAL A 133 -30.56 -18.72 -0.40
CA VAL A 133 -29.22 -18.80 -0.97
C VAL A 133 -29.20 -19.68 -2.23
N SER A 134 -28.84 -19.11 -3.36
CA SER A 134 -28.61 -19.89 -4.59
C SER A 134 -27.35 -20.75 -4.44
N ARG A 135 -27.53 -22.08 -4.52
CA ARG A 135 -26.40 -23.04 -4.42
C ARG A 135 -25.41 -22.89 -5.57
N ASP A 136 -25.85 -22.62 -6.78
CA ASP A 136 -24.98 -22.46 -7.94
C ASP A 136 -24.16 -21.17 -7.87
N ALA A 137 -24.78 -20.08 -7.39
CA ALA A 137 -24.06 -18.84 -7.14
C ALA A 137 -23.03 -19.03 -6.02
N LEU A 138 -23.39 -19.71 -4.92
CA LEU A 138 -22.48 -20.01 -3.82
C LEU A 138 -21.32 -20.90 -4.27
N PHE A 139 -21.58 -21.92 -5.08
CA PHE A 139 -20.54 -22.76 -5.66
C PHE A 139 -19.56 -21.95 -6.50
N SER A 140 -20.06 -21.08 -7.39
CA SER A 140 -19.24 -20.21 -8.24
C SER A 140 -18.31 -19.32 -7.43
N TRP A 141 -18.83 -18.70 -6.37
CA TRP A 141 -17.99 -17.87 -5.48
C TRP A 141 -16.98 -18.71 -4.67
N ASN A 142 -17.33 -19.93 -4.26
CA ASN A 142 -16.39 -20.83 -3.57
C ASN A 142 -15.23 -21.23 -4.50
N VAL A 143 -15.48 -21.50 -5.78
CA VAL A 143 -14.43 -21.79 -6.78
C VAL A 143 -13.48 -20.61 -6.94
N LEU A 144 -14.02 -19.39 -7.07
CA LEU A 144 -13.21 -18.18 -7.19
C LEU A 144 -12.40 -17.90 -5.91
N LEU A 145 -12.99 -18.12 -4.74
CA LEU A 145 -12.29 -17.98 -3.45
C LEU A 145 -11.13 -18.98 -3.32
N ALA A 146 -11.36 -20.25 -3.68
CA ALA A 146 -10.33 -21.27 -3.65
C ALA A 146 -9.18 -20.91 -4.59
N HIS A 147 -9.49 -20.51 -5.83
CA HIS A 147 -8.50 -20.15 -6.83
C HIS A 147 -7.64 -18.94 -6.38
N TYR A 148 -8.28 -17.79 -6.10
CA TYR A 148 -7.54 -16.58 -5.71
C TYR A 148 -6.96 -16.67 -4.31
N GLY A 149 -7.61 -17.39 -3.40
CA GLY A 149 -7.10 -17.63 -2.05
C GLY A 149 -5.80 -18.43 -2.06
N THR A 150 -5.74 -19.48 -2.87
CA THR A 150 -4.51 -20.27 -3.07
C THR A 150 -3.39 -19.42 -3.65
N GLU A 151 -3.69 -18.59 -4.66
CA GLU A 151 -2.68 -17.71 -5.27
C GLU A 151 -2.15 -16.67 -4.27
N VAL A 152 -3.02 -16.05 -3.49
CA VAL A 152 -2.63 -15.11 -2.43
C VAL A 152 -1.77 -15.81 -1.37
N LEU A 153 -2.18 -16.99 -0.92
CA LEU A 153 -1.46 -17.74 0.10
C LEU A 153 -0.07 -18.17 -0.37
N ARG A 154 0.03 -18.72 -1.58
CA ARG A 154 1.30 -19.13 -2.19
C ARG A 154 2.30 -17.96 -2.21
N ARG A 155 1.86 -16.81 -2.74
CA ARG A 155 2.72 -15.61 -2.83
C ARG A 155 3.09 -15.04 -1.47
N ARG A 156 2.18 -15.09 -0.48
CA ARG A 156 2.51 -14.71 0.91
C ARG A 156 3.61 -15.61 1.49
N ILE A 157 3.50 -16.93 1.32
CA ILE A 157 4.49 -17.88 1.83
C ILE A 157 5.85 -17.62 1.16
N GLU A 158 5.89 -17.49 -0.16
CA GLU A 158 7.11 -17.19 -0.91
C GLU A 158 7.75 -15.86 -0.50
N GLY A 159 6.92 -14.82 -0.33
CA GLY A 159 7.38 -13.50 0.11
C GLY A 159 7.92 -13.52 1.54
N LEU A 160 7.20 -14.14 2.46
CA LEU A 160 7.63 -14.27 3.87
C LEU A 160 8.91 -15.10 4.01
N ALA A 161 9.08 -16.15 3.20
CA ALA A 161 10.32 -16.94 3.20
C ALA A 161 11.54 -16.07 2.83
N LYS A 162 11.40 -15.20 1.84
CA LYS A 162 12.47 -14.25 1.46
C LYS A 162 12.75 -13.24 2.58
N ILE A 163 11.72 -12.70 3.22
CA ILE A 163 11.87 -11.76 4.33
C ILE A 163 12.57 -12.44 5.52
N ASN A 164 12.15 -13.66 5.88
CA ASN A 164 12.73 -14.40 7.00
C ASN A 164 14.22 -14.67 6.81
N ALA A 165 14.66 -14.98 5.60
CA ALA A 165 16.08 -15.18 5.31
C ALA A 165 16.89 -13.91 5.61
N LEU A 166 16.40 -12.74 5.16
CA LEU A 166 17.05 -11.45 5.40
C LEU A 166 16.98 -11.00 6.86
N LEU A 167 15.83 -11.25 7.53
CA LEU A 167 15.66 -10.90 8.95
C LEU A 167 16.64 -11.63 9.85
N THR A 168 16.86 -12.91 9.60
CA THR A 168 17.81 -13.74 10.38
C THR A 168 19.23 -13.20 10.27
N GLU A 169 19.65 -12.81 9.06
CA GLU A 169 20.96 -12.23 8.81
C GLU A 169 21.12 -10.88 9.52
N ASN A 170 20.14 -9.97 9.33
CA ASN A 170 20.17 -8.64 9.94
C ASN A 170 20.11 -8.70 11.46
N TYR A 171 19.27 -9.58 12.03
CA TYR A 171 19.17 -9.75 13.47
C TYR A 171 20.49 -10.23 14.09
N ARG A 172 21.18 -11.20 13.45
CA ARG A 172 22.50 -11.65 13.90
C ARG A 172 23.55 -10.53 13.88
N GLY A 173 23.46 -9.63 12.89
CA GLY A 173 24.32 -8.46 12.81
C GLY A 173 24.10 -7.46 13.96
N ILE A 174 22.87 -7.32 14.43
CA ILE A 174 22.51 -6.42 15.55
C ILE A 174 22.83 -7.09 16.89
N ALA A 175 22.47 -8.35 17.09
CA ALA A 175 22.65 -9.10 18.34
C ALA A 175 24.11 -9.46 18.68
N LYS A 176 25.02 -9.33 17.73
CA LYS A 176 26.46 -9.53 17.99
C LYS A 176 27.13 -8.37 18.72
N ASN A 177 26.45 -7.29 18.91
CA ASN A 177 26.92 -6.09 19.61
C ASN A 177 26.43 -6.01 21.06
N GLU A 178 25.80 -7.05 21.57
CA GLU A 178 25.53 -7.31 22.98
C GLU A 178 26.37 -8.51 23.44
#